data_b4afa932d3014bffd880a718061317cd
#
_entry.id   b4afa932d3014bffd880a718061317cd
#
_cell.length_a   1.000
_cell.length_b   1.000
_cell.length_c   1.000
_cell.angle_alpha   90.00
_cell.angle_beta   90.00
_cell.angle_gamma   90.00
#
_symmetry.space_group_name_H-M   'P 1'
#
loop_
_entity.id
_entity.type
_entity.pdbx_description
1 polymer ?
#
loop_
_entity_poly.entity_id
_entity_poly.type
_entity_poly.pdbx_seq_one_letter_code
_entity_poly.pdbx_strand_id
1 'polypeptide(L)'
;MNSKPEILLLAPLPQFLLGPLWEACICHSYFMTEHKKTLLAEAGPRIRGIVMAGGSQAPVELLEKLPALEIISVFGVGYDGVPVEYCRQRGIHVTNTPDVLTDDVADIAVGLILMTSRRLAQAERYVRAQQWPRAPFPLAHSLRGKTAGILGLGRIGKAIAERLVPHGLKIAYHGRHAQSDVSYHYCDGLKSLAEESDFLVVACPGGAGTHHLVDAEILRALGPHGTVINIARGSVVDEQALVTALNSGTIRSAGLDVFEHEPQIPAELLNDERVVLLPHIGSATQETREAMAALCVGNVNAHFSGAPLLTPV
;
A
#
# COMPACT_ATOMS: atom_id res chain seq x y z
N MET A 1 18.51 -35.11 -13.61
CA MET A 1 18.40 -33.65 -13.71
C MET A 1 17.09 -33.24 -13.03
N ASN A 2 17.12 -32.52 -11.92
CA ASN A 2 15.87 -32.02 -11.32
C ASN A 2 15.20 -31.08 -12.33
N SER A 3 13.96 -31.38 -12.72
CA SER A 3 13.17 -30.48 -13.55
C SER A 3 12.97 -29.16 -12.84
N LYS A 4 13.03 -28.04 -13.58
CA LYS A 4 12.75 -26.70 -13.00
C LYS A 4 11.36 -26.73 -12.33
N PRO A 5 11.21 -26.10 -11.15
CA PRO A 5 9.90 -25.98 -10.51
C PRO A 5 8.93 -25.16 -11.37
N GLU A 6 7.65 -25.54 -11.35
CA GLU A 6 6.59 -24.80 -12.04
C GLU A 6 5.96 -23.79 -11.08
N ILE A 7 5.85 -22.53 -11.51
CA ILE A 7 5.26 -21.45 -10.72
C ILE A 7 4.15 -20.74 -11.49
N LEU A 8 3.16 -20.25 -10.75
CA LEU A 8 2.03 -19.48 -11.26
C LEU A 8 2.24 -17.98 -11.01
N LEU A 9 2.14 -17.16 -12.04
CA LEU A 9 2.18 -15.72 -11.95
C LEU A 9 0.75 -15.17 -11.92
N LEU A 10 0.36 -14.48 -10.84
CA LEU A 10 -1.02 -13.95 -10.67
C LEU A 10 -1.21 -12.52 -11.15
N ALA A 11 -0.13 -11.80 -11.43
CA ALA A 11 -0.17 -10.40 -11.88
C ALA A 11 0.90 -10.13 -12.94
N PRO A 12 0.77 -9.04 -13.71
CA PRO A 12 1.87 -8.47 -14.47
C PRO A 12 3.01 -8.10 -13.51
N LEU A 13 4.22 -8.55 -13.81
CA LEU A 13 5.41 -8.30 -13.00
C LEU A 13 6.50 -7.67 -13.89
N PRO A 14 7.39 -6.85 -13.34
CA PRO A 14 8.42 -6.19 -14.12
C PRO A 14 9.46 -7.17 -14.67
N GLN A 15 10.06 -6.82 -15.82
CA GLN A 15 10.99 -7.68 -16.53
C GLN A 15 12.23 -8.08 -15.71
N PHE A 16 12.72 -7.18 -14.86
CA PHE A 16 13.87 -7.45 -13.99
C PHE A 16 13.57 -8.49 -12.89
N LEU A 17 12.29 -8.74 -12.58
CA LEU A 17 11.85 -9.86 -11.74
C LEU A 17 11.61 -11.12 -12.58
N LEU A 18 10.96 -10.98 -13.72
CA LEU A 18 10.60 -12.12 -14.57
C LEU A 18 11.83 -12.80 -15.17
N GLY A 19 12.86 -12.06 -15.59
CA GLY A 19 14.07 -12.62 -16.18
C GLY A 19 14.71 -13.70 -15.31
N PRO A 20 15.10 -13.41 -14.06
CA PRO A 20 15.66 -14.40 -13.15
C PRO A 20 14.69 -15.56 -12.82
N LEU A 21 13.38 -15.31 -12.76
CA LEU A 21 12.39 -16.38 -12.55
C LEU A 21 12.33 -17.36 -13.73
N TRP A 22 12.37 -16.88 -14.97
CA TRP A 22 12.38 -17.74 -16.16
C TRP A 22 13.66 -18.60 -16.27
N GLU A 23 14.78 -18.07 -15.77
CA GLU A 23 16.01 -18.84 -15.70
C GLU A 23 15.90 -20.00 -14.70
N ALA A 24 15.26 -19.78 -13.56
CA ALA A 24 15.15 -20.73 -12.46
C ALA A 24 13.92 -21.65 -12.53
N CYS A 25 12.80 -21.20 -13.10
CA CYS A 25 11.49 -21.84 -13.03
C CYS A 25 10.81 -21.92 -14.39
N ILE A 26 9.79 -22.78 -14.49
CA ILE A 26 8.80 -22.77 -15.57
C ILE A 26 7.63 -21.89 -15.09
N CYS A 27 7.39 -20.76 -15.75
CA CYS A 27 6.39 -19.78 -15.32
C CYS A 27 5.11 -19.87 -16.16
N HIS A 28 3.97 -19.92 -15.50
CA HIS A 28 2.65 -19.90 -16.09
C HIS A 28 1.95 -18.58 -15.77
N SER A 29 1.63 -17.77 -16.80
CA SER A 29 0.99 -16.46 -16.64
C SER A 29 -0.52 -16.59 -16.51
N TYR A 30 -1.03 -16.74 -15.29
CA TYR A 30 -2.46 -16.89 -15.00
C TYR A 30 -3.28 -15.62 -15.32
N PHE A 31 -2.70 -14.46 -15.18
CA PHE A 31 -3.36 -13.17 -15.43
C PHE A 31 -3.57 -12.89 -16.93
N MET A 32 -2.74 -13.51 -17.82
CA MET A 32 -2.81 -13.27 -19.27
C MET A 32 -3.77 -14.22 -20.01
N THR A 33 -4.11 -15.35 -19.40
CA THR A 33 -4.90 -16.37 -20.11
C THR A 33 -6.40 -16.20 -19.87
N GLU A 34 -7.18 -16.28 -20.94
CA GLU A 34 -8.64 -16.43 -20.87
C GLU A 34 -9.05 -17.86 -20.50
N HIS A 35 -8.19 -18.85 -20.76
CA HIS A 35 -8.42 -20.27 -20.50
C HIS A 35 -7.90 -20.72 -19.13
N LYS A 36 -8.24 -19.96 -18.07
CA LYS A 36 -7.77 -20.23 -16.70
C LYS A 36 -8.08 -21.64 -16.22
N LYS A 37 -9.26 -22.17 -16.55
CA LYS A 37 -9.66 -23.54 -16.17
C LYS A 37 -8.78 -24.60 -16.83
N THR A 38 -8.47 -24.46 -18.12
CA THR A 38 -7.60 -25.37 -18.87
C THR A 38 -6.18 -25.34 -18.29
N LEU A 39 -5.61 -24.15 -18.08
CA LEU A 39 -4.29 -24.00 -17.49
C LEU A 39 -4.21 -24.69 -16.13
N LEU A 40 -5.20 -24.50 -15.26
CA LEU A 40 -5.23 -25.14 -13.94
C LEU A 40 -5.44 -26.66 -14.03
N ALA A 41 -6.20 -27.17 -14.99
CA ALA A 41 -6.37 -28.60 -15.19
C ALA A 41 -5.07 -29.26 -15.68
N GLU A 42 -4.33 -28.62 -16.57
CA GLU A 42 -3.11 -29.16 -17.17
C GLU A 42 -1.87 -28.96 -16.29
N ALA A 43 -1.66 -27.77 -15.75
CA ALA A 43 -0.46 -27.41 -14.98
C ALA A 43 -0.68 -27.43 -13.46
N GLY A 44 -1.90 -27.18 -12.97
CA GLY A 44 -2.22 -27.04 -11.55
C GLY A 44 -1.62 -28.11 -10.63
N PRO A 45 -1.68 -29.42 -10.97
CA PRO A 45 -1.08 -30.49 -10.17
C PRO A 45 0.45 -30.41 -10.03
N ARG A 46 1.14 -29.64 -10.90
CA ARG A 46 2.60 -29.50 -10.91
C ARG A 46 3.08 -28.14 -10.40
N ILE A 47 2.15 -27.17 -10.25
CA ILE A 47 2.50 -25.83 -9.71
C ILE A 47 2.95 -25.96 -8.26
N ARG A 48 4.21 -25.57 -8.00
CA ARG A 48 4.81 -25.61 -6.66
C ARG A 48 5.00 -24.24 -6.04
N GLY A 49 4.92 -23.15 -6.82
CA GLY A 49 5.05 -21.78 -6.32
C GLY A 49 4.05 -20.83 -6.96
N ILE A 50 3.74 -19.76 -6.24
CA ILE A 50 3.03 -18.59 -6.76
C ILE A 50 3.94 -17.38 -6.59
N VAL A 51 3.99 -16.50 -7.60
CA VAL A 51 4.53 -15.14 -7.49
C VAL A 51 3.42 -14.17 -7.86
N MET A 52 3.19 -13.18 -6.99
CA MET A 52 2.08 -12.23 -7.12
C MET A 52 2.47 -10.83 -6.67
N ALA A 53 1.79 -9.80 -7.17
CA ALA A 53 1.92 -8.44 -6.65
C ALA A 53 1.14 -8.28 -5.34
N GLY A 54 1.53 -7.30 -4.49
CA GLY A 54 0.92 -7.07 -3.17
C GLY A 54 -0.57 -6.70 -3.17
N GLY A 55 -1.11 -6.25 -4.32
CA GLY A 55 -2.55 -6.00 -4.50
C GLY A 55 -3.34 -7.15 -5.12
N SER A 56 -2.67 -8.26 -5.49
CA SER A 56 -3.31 -9.42 -6.11
C SER A 56 -4.00 -10.30 -5.07
N GLN A 57 -4.95 -11.13 -5.51
CA GLN A 57 -5.68 -12.07 -4.67
C GLN A 57 -5.29 -13.51 -5.03
N ALA A 58 -5.04 -14.33 -4.01
CA ALA A 58 -4.83 -15.77 -4.10
C ALA A 58 -5.91 -16.50 -3.27
N PRO A 59 -7.19 -16.54 -3.72
CA PRO A 59 -8.29 -17.08 -2.94
C PRO A 59 -8.14 -18.57 -2.70
N VAL A 60 -8.76 -19.11 -1.64
CA VAL A 60 -8.68 -20.51 -1.24
C VAL A 60 -9.08 -21.44 -2.39
N GLU A 61 -10.12 -21.06 -3.16
CA GLU A 61 -10.62 -21.85 -4.30
C GLU A 61 -9.58 -22.00 -5.44
N LEU A 62 -8.64 -21.06 -5.55
CA LEU A 62 -7.49 -21.19 -6.46
C LEU A 62 -6.45 -22.12 -5.85
N LEU A 63 -6.12 -21.92 -4.56
CA LEU A 63 -5.08 -22.72 -3.88
C LEU A 63 -5.45 -24.21 -3.79
N GLU A 64 -6.74 -24.55 -3.67
CA GLU A 64 -7.23 -25.93 -3.68
C GLU A 64 -6.95 -26.66 -5.00
N LYS A 65 -6.82 -25.94 -6.11
CA LYS A 65 -6.48 -26.50 -7.43
C LYS A 65 -4.98 -26.71 -7.63
N LEU A 66 -4.18 -26.36 -6.64
CA LEU A 66 -2.72 -26.45 -6.65
C LEU A 66 -2.24 -27.37 -5.52
N PRO A 67 -2.42 -28.71 -5.64
CA PRO A 67 -2.12 -29.63 -4.56
C PRO A 67 -0.63 -29.71 -4.19
N ALA A 68 0.25 -29.39 -5.15
CA ALA A 68 1.71 -29.40 -4.94
C ALA A 68 2.27 -28.04 -4.51
N LEU A 69 1.41 -27.03 -4.20
CA LEU A 69 1.86 -25.70 -3.84
C LEU A 69 2.62 -25.68 -2.51
N GLU A 70 3.81 -25.10 -2.50
CA GLU A 70 4.74 -25.05 -1.37
C GLU A 70 5.08 -23.62 -0.92
N ILE A 71 5.05 -22.64 -1.85
CA ILE A 71 5.42 -21.25 -1.55
C ILE A 71 4.57 -20.24 -2.32
N ILE A 72 4.22 -19.14 -1.63
CA ILE A 72 3.68 -17.92 -2.24
C ILE A 72 4.66 -16.79 -1.94
N SER A 73 5.26 -16.20 -2.98
CA SER A 73 6.15 -15.04 -2.85
C SER A 73 5.47 -13.78 -3.36
N VAL A 74 5.27 -12.82 -2.45
CA VAL A 74 4.55 -11.56 -2.72
C VAL A 74 5.56 -10.47 -3.06
N PHE A 75 5.48 -9.91 -4.24
CA PHE A 75 6.20 -8.71 -4.66
C PHE A 75 5.50 -7.48 -4.08
N GLY A 76 5.78 -7.17 -2.83
CA GLY A 76 5.15 -6.13 -2.01
C GLY A 76 5.29 -6.43 -0.52
N VAL A 77 5.04 -5.42 0.33
CA VAL A 77 5.01 -5.62 1.79
C VAL A 77 3.65 -6.13 2.28
N GLY A 78 2.56 -5.65 1.68
CA GLY A 78 1.23 -6.10 2.02
C GLY A 78 0.92 -7.44 1.35
N TYR A 79 0.39 -8.37 2.12
CA TYR A 79 0.00 -9.72 1.71
C TYR A 79 -1.46 -10.04 2.09
N ASP A 80 -2.26 -9.02 2.22
CA ASP A 80 -3.68 -9.08 2.58
C ASP A 80 -4.54 -9.87 1.57
N GLY A 81 -4.05 -10.06 0.35
CA GLY A 81 -4.65 -10.94 -0.66
C GLY A 81 -4.30 -12.43 -0.52
N VAL A 82 -3.50 -12.82 0.49
CA VAL A 82 -3.10 -14.21 0.74
C VAL A 82 -3.81 -14.74 1.99
N PRO A 83 -4.53 -15.87 1.94
CA PRO A 83 -5.14 -16.50 3.12
C PRO A 83 -4.07 -17.21 3.96
N VAL A 84 -3.29 -16.43 4.73
CA VAL A 84 -2.08 -16.92 5.44
C VAL A 84 -2.38 -18.08 6.37
N GLU A 85 -3.51 -18.04 7.09
CA GLU A 85 -3.86 -19.14 8.02
C GLU A 85 -4.13 -20.47 7.27
N TYR A 86 -4.83 -20.39 6.13
CA TYR A 86 -5.00 -21.55 5.26
C TYR A 86 -3.67 -22.06 4.71
N CYS A 87 -2.76 -21.16 4.30
CA CYS A 87 -1.42 -21.51 3.84
C CYS A 87 -0.64 -22.24 4.95
N ARG A 88 -0.68 -21.72 6.18
CA ARG A 88 -0.01 -22.34 7.34
C ARG A 88 -0.52 -23.76 7.61
N GLN A 89 -1.83 -23.98 7.58
CA GLN A 89 -2.44 -25.30 7.78
C GLN A 89 -2.04 -26.29 6.70
N ARG A 90 -1.78 -25.84 5.48
CA ARG A 90 -1.31 -26.67 4.37
C ARG A 90 0.22 -26.80 4.26
N GLY A 91 0.98 -26.15 5.14
CA GLY A 91 2.45 -26.12 5.06
C GLY A 91 2.98 -25.29 3.88
N ILE A 92 2.18 -24.33 3.36
CA ILE A 92 2.57 -23.44 2.28
C ILE A 92 3.27 -22.22 2.91
N HIS A 93 4.52 -21.98 2.53
CA HIS A 93 5.27 -20.80 2.98
C HIS A 93 4.75 -19.55 2.27
N VAL A 94 4.64 -18.45 3.03
CA VAL A 94 4.32 -17.12 2.49
C VAL A 94 5.52 -16.21 2.75
N THR A 95 5.95 -15.47 1.74
CA THR A 95 7.04 -14.48 1.84
C THR A 95 6.62 -13.16 1.22
N ASN A 96 7.19 -12.06 1.69
CA ASN A 96 6.94 -10.72 1.16
C ASN A 96 8.27 -9.94 0.99
N THR A 97 8.21 -8.65 0.67
CA THR A 97 9.41 -7.82 0.47
C THR A 97 9.47 -6.65 1.45
N PRO A 98 9.65 -6.91 2.77
CA PRO A 98 9.70 -5.87 3.79
C PRO A 98 11.01 -5.07 3.71
N ASP A 99 11.04 -3.95 4.44
CA ASP A 99 12.16 -3.05 4.68
C ASP A 99 12.61 -2.24 3.46
N VAL A 100 12.90 -2.88 2.34
CA VAL A 100 13.47 -2.24 1.13
C VAL A 100 12.64 -1.09 0.53
N LEU A 101 11.33 -1.05 0.83
CA LEU A 101 10.42 -0.02 0.32
C LEU A 101 10.00 1.03 1.38
N THR A 102 10.46 0.86 2.62
CA THR A 102 9.99 1.66 3.76
C THR A 102 10.22 3.15 3.56
N ASP A 103 11.41 3.52 3.11
CA ASP A 103 11.82 4.92 2.94
C ASP A 103 11.04 5.59 1.79
N ASP A 104 10.92 4.94 0.66
CA ASP A 104 10.21 5.50 -0.50
C ASP A 104 8.71 5.72 -0.21
N VAL A 105 8.06 4.76 0.45
CA VAL A 105 6.66 4.92 0.85
C VAL A 105 6.49 6.06 1.86
N ALA A 106 7.44 6.21 2.78
CA ALA A 106 7.43 7.32 3.72
C ALA A 106 7.61 8.67 3.01
N ASP A 107 8.47 8.75 1.99
CA ASP A 107 8.68 9.94 1.18
C ASP A 107 7.40 10.33 0.41
N ILE A 108 6.67 9.36 -0.14
CA ILE A 108 5.37 9.62 -0.80
C ILE A 108 4.34 10.16 0.21
N ALA A 109 4.28 9.64 1.43
CA ALA A 109 3.40 10.18 2.47
C ALA A 109 3.70 11.65 2.78
N VAL A 110 4.99 12.00 2.95
CA VAL A 110 5.43 13.39 3.13
C VAL A 110 5.10 14.24 1.91
N GLY A 111 5.34 13.70 0.70
CA GLY A 111 4.97 14.34 -0.55
C GLY A 111 3.49 14.69 -0.63
N LEU A 112 2.60 13.75 -0.28
CA LEU A 112 1.14 13.97 -0.26
C LEU A 112 0.74 15.03 0.79
N ILE A 113 1.36 15.03 1.97
CA ILE A 113 1.13 16.07 3.00
C ILE A 113 1.54 17.45 2.47
N LEU A 114 2.70 17.55 1.84
CA LEU A 114 3.17 18.81 1.23
C LEU A 114 2.27 19.24 0.06
N MET A 115 1.91 18.31 -0.82
CA MET A 115 1.07 18.59 -2.00
C MET A 115 -0.33 19.07 -1.59
N THR A 116 -0.96 18.44 -0.60
CA THR A 116 -2.29 18.83 -0.10
C THR A 116 -2.22 20.15 0.66
N SER A 117 -1.29 20.29 1.60
CA SER A 117 -1.17 21.49 2.46
C SER A 117 -0.78 22.73 1.66
N ARG A 118 0.13 22.61 0.71
CA ARG A 118 0.67 23.73 -0.08
C ARG A 118 0.03 23.87 -1.46
N ARG A 119 -0.91 22.98 -1.82
CA ARG A 119 -1.61 22.95 -3.12
C ARG A 119 -0.64 22.93 -4.31
N LEU A 120 0.42 22.09 -4.22
CA LEU A 120 1.52 22.13 -5.18
C LEU A 120 1.08 21.77 -6.60
N ALA A 121 0.22 20.75 -6.78
CA ALA A 121 -0.29 20.36 -8.07
C ALA A 121 -1.13 21.47 -8.73
N GLN A 122 -1.94 22.18 -7.94
CA GLN A 122 -2.72 23.32 -8.42
C GLN A 122 -1.83 24.52 -8.76
N ALA A 123 -0.81 24.80 -7.93
CA ALA A 123 0.13 25.90 -8.17
C ALA A 123 0.95 25.67 -9.45
N GLU A 124 1.37 24.44 -9.70
CA GLU A 124 2.09 24.06 -10.93
C GLU A 124 1.20 24.27 -12.18
N ARG A 125 -0.04 23.76 -12.15
CA ARG A 125 -1.02 24.00 -13.24
C ARG A 125 -1.32 25.47 -13.45
N TYR A 126 -1.41 26.26 -12.37
CA TYR A 126 -1.65 27.71 -12.40
C TYR A 126 -0.58 28.46 -13.19
N VAL A 127 0.68 28.10 -12.99
CA VAL A 127 1.82 28.69 -13.72
C VAL A 127 1.76 28.29 -15.19
N ARG A 128 1.58 26.99 -15.50
CA ARG A 128 1.49 26.51 -16.92
C ARG A 128 0.31 27.11 -17.67
N ALA A 129 -0.80 27.33 -16.99
CA ALA A 129 -1.97 28.02 -17.56
C ALA A 129 -1.79 29.54 -17.71
N GLN A 130 -0.58 30.08 -17.45
CA GLN A 130 -0.26 31.48 -17.52
C GLN A 130 -1.22 32.39 -16.73
N GLN A 131 -1.67 31.91 -15.59
CA GLN A 131 -2.57 32.67 -14.71
C GLN A 131 -1.80 33.60 -13.77
N TRP A 132 -0.56 33.27 -13.42
CA TRP A 132 0.26 34.06 -12.49
C TRP A 132 0.49 35.51 -12.91
N PRO A 133 0.70 35.87 -14.19
CA PRO A 133 0.78 37.28 -14.59
C PRO A 133 -0.51 38.08 -14.38
N ARG A 134 -1.64 37.40 -14.19
CA ARG A 134 -2.97 38.01 -14.03
C ARG A 134 -3.35 38.21 -12.56
N ALA A 135 -2.98 37.27 -11.69
CA ALA A 135 -3.28 37.32 -10.26
C ALA A 135 -2.28 36.47 -9.44
N PRO A 136 -2.03 36.79 -8.15
CA PRO A 136 -1.27 35.92 -7.27
C PRO A 136 -2.02 34.61 -7.01
N PHE A 137 -1.24 33.50 -6.82
CA PHE A 137 -1.83 32.23 -6.39
C PHE A 137 -2.39 32.36 -4.96
N PRO A 138 -3.55 31.77 -4.65
CA PRO A 138 -4.16 31.83 -3.32
C PRO A 138 -3.24 31.26 -2.23
N LEU A 139 -3.35 31.82 -1.01
CA LEU A 139 -2.58 31.36 0.14
C LEU A 139 -2.94 29.90 0.49
N ALA A 140 -1.94 29.17 0.93
CA ALA A 140 -2.02 27.77 1.39
C ALA A 140 -1.69 27.68 2.89
N HIS A 141 -1.54 26.47 3.42
CA HIS A 141 -1.37 26.24 4.86
C HIS A 141 0.05 25.82 5.22
N SER A 142 0.53 26.24 6.41
CA SER A 142 1.79 25.81 6.99
C SER A 142 1.64 24.46 7.68
N LEU A 143 2.72 23.67 7.72
CA LEU A 143 2.80 22.41 8.47
C LEU A 143 3.19 22.65 9.94
N ARG A 144 3.98 23.69 10.20
CA ARG A 144 4.57 23.95 11.53
C ARG A 144 3.50 24.04 12.62
N GLY A 145 3.70 23.29 13.68
CA GLY A 145 2.84 23.26 14.86
C GLY A 145 1.58 22.42 14.72
N LYS A 146 1.36 21.81 13.54
CA LYS A 146 0.25 20.89 13.27
C LYS A 146 0.56 19.48 13.77
N THR A 147 -0.48 18.66 13.90
CA THR A 147 -0.37 17.26 14.33
C THR A 147 -0.59 16.32 13.14
N ALA A 148 0.35 15.39 12.96
CA ALA A 148 0.16 14.21 12.10
C ALA A 148 -0.20 13.03 12.99
N GLY A 149 -1.44 12.55 12.88
CA GLY A 149 -1.92 11.33 13.50
C GLY A 149 -1.67 10.14 12.59
N ILE A 150 -0.85 9.18 13.03
CA ILE A 150 -0.47 8.01 12.24
C ILE A 150 -1.28 6.80 12.69
N LEU A 151 -2.17 6.32 11.82
CA LEU A 151 -2.86 5.06 12.00
C LEU A 151 -1.94 3.91 11.56
N GLY A 152 -1.33 3.23 12.52
CA GLY A 152 -0.37 2.16 12.28
C GLY A 152 1.10 2.62 12.35
N LEU A 153 1.71 2.58 13.55
CA LEU A 153 3.11 2.95 13.76
C LEU A 153 4.05 1.74 13.59
N GLY A 154 3.94 1.06 12.41
CA GLY A 154 4.91 0.04 11.97
C GLY A 154 6.17 0.66 11.38
N ARG A 155 6.96 -0.13 10.61
CA ARG A 155 8.20 0.37 9.97
C ARG A 155 7.95 1.64 9.14
N ILE A 156 6.95 1.61 8.24
CA ILE A 156 6.59 2.75 7.40
C ILE A 156 6.07 3.92 8.25
N GLY A 157 5.18 3.65 9.22
CA GLY A 157 4.65 4.70 10.11
C GLY A 157 5.73 5.41 10.91
N LYS A 158 6.75 4.68 11.40
CA LYS A 158 7.93 5.26 12.08
C LYS A 158 8.76 6.11 11.13
N ALA A 159 9.04 5.61 9.94
CA ALA A 159 9.80 6.34 8.93
C ALA A 159 9.08 7.64 8.49
N ILE A 160 7.74 7.63 8.41
CA ILE A 160 6.93 8.82 8.18
C ILE A 160 7.08 9.81 9.36
N ALA A 161 6.93 9.33 10.59
CA ALA A 161 7.05 10.17 11.79
C ALA A 161 8.41 10.88 11.85
N GLU A 162 9.50 10.14 11.64
CA GLU A 162 10.86 10.65 11.62
C GLU A 162 11.06 11.76 10.58
N ARG A 163 10.45 11.64 9.40
CA ARG A 163 10.49 12.66 8.34
C ARG A 163 9.64 13.89 8.65
N LEU A 164 8.54 13.73 9.36
CA LEU A 164 7.61 14.81 9.65
C LEU A 164 8.08 15.70 10.82
N VAL A 165 8.80 15.16 11.79
CA VAL A 165 9.35 15.92 12.93
C VAL A 165 10.21 17.12 12.48
N PRO A 166 11.16 16.99 11.54
CA PRO A 166 11.92 18.14 11.02
C PRO A 166 11.07 19.20 10.31
N HIS A 167 9.89 18.85 9.79
CA HIS A 167 8.94 19.81 9.25
C HIS A 167 8.16 20.58 10.31
N GLY A 168 8.40 20.28 11.59
CA GLY A 168 7.78 20.96 12.73
C GLY A 168 6.38 20.45 13.07
N LEU A 169 6.02 19.24 12.64
CA LEU A 169 4.78 18.58 13.07
C LEU A 169 4.98 17.88 14.41
N LYS A 170 3.91 17.83 15.18
CA LYS A 170 3.75 16.91 16.29
C LYS A 170 3.28 15.58 15.77
N ILE A 171 3.70 14.48 16.40
CA ILE A 171 3.30 13.13 16.03
C ILE A 171 2.43 12.54 17.13
N ALA A 172 1.23 12.11 16.73
CA ALA A 172 0.38 11.21 17.49
C ALA A 172 0.19 9.91 16.72
N TYR A 173 -0.15 8.82 17.37
CA TYR A 173 -0.41 7.57 16.68
C TYR A 173 -1.44 6.70 17.40
N HIS A 174 -2.10 5.85 16.62
CA HIS A 174 -2.93 4.75 17.10
C HIS A 174 -2.49 3.44 16.47
N GLY A 175 -2.61 2.35 17.21
CA GLY A 175 -2.31 1.00 16.78
C GLY A 175 -2.74 0.00 17.85
N ARG A 176 -2.47 -1.27 17.64
CA ARG A 176 -2.90 -2.35 18.55
C ARG A 176 -2.40 -2.17 19.99
N HIS A 177 -1.24 -1.53 20.15
CA HIS A 177 -0.59 -1.31 21.46
C HIS A 177 0.22 -0.04 21.43
N ALA A 178 0.36 0.62 22.60
CA ALA A 178 1.37 1.65 22.81
C ALA A 178 2.78 1.03 22.68
N GLN A 179 3.69 1.78 22.05
CA GLN A 179 5.07 1.32 21.83
C GLN A 179 6.03 2.03 22.80
N SER A 180 6.85 1.27 23.48
CA SER A 180 7.80 1.79 24.49
C SER A 180 9.10 2.35 23.89
N ASP A 181 9.37 2.09 22.63
CA ASP A 181 10.58 2.49 21.90
C ASP A 181 10.43 3.83 21.16
N VAL A 182 9.29 4.50 21.32
CA VAL A 182 9.02 5.83 20.74
C VAL A 182 8.49 6.80 21.79
N SER A 183 8.76 8.09 21.60
CA SER A 183 8.26 9.16 22.49
C SER A 183 7.02 9.87 21.95
N TYR A 184 6.43 9.38 20.87
CA TYR A 184 5.25 9.97 20.25
C TYR A 184 3.99 9.73 21.10
N HIS A 185 3.03 10.64 21.01
CA HIS A 185 1.78 10.54 21.76
C HIS A 185 0.92 9.37 21.24
N TYR A 186 0.61 8.42 22.13
CA TYR A 186 -0.30 7.31 21.83
C TYR A 186 -1.74 7.69 22.14
N CYS A 187 -2.64 7.49 21.17
CA CYS A 187 -4.08 7.63 21.34
C CYS A 187 -4.72 6.25 21.51
N ASP A 188 -5.53 6.05 22.55
CA ASP A 188 -6.16 4.75 22.86
C ASP A 188 -7.18 4.30 21.79
N GLY A 189 -7.71 5.25 20.99
CA GLY A 189 -8.67 4.97 19.93
C GLY A 189 -8.41 5.77 18.66
N LEU A 190 -8.90 5.25 17.53
CA LEU A 190 -8.78 5.94 16.24
C LEU A 190 -9.55 7.27 16.22
N LYS A 191 -10.68 7.34 16.92
CA LYS A 191 -11.46 8.57 17.01
C LYS A 191 -10.69 9.68 17.75
N SER A 192 -10.08 9.38 18.88
CA SER A 192 -9.25 10.35 19.60
C SER A 192 -8.03 10.76 18.79
N LEU A 193 -7.40 9.82 18.05
CA LEU A 193 -6.34 10.18 17.11
C LEU A 193 -6.83 11.17 16.05
N ALA A 194 -8.01 10.93 15.47
CA ALA A 194 -8.57 11.81 14.44
C ALA A 194 -8.89 13.21 15.00
N GLU A 195 -9.49 13.29 16.20
CA GLU A 195 -9.83 14.54 16.87
C GLU A 195 -8.60 15.43 17.14
N GLU A 196 -7.43 14.81 17.40
CA GLU A 196 -6.18 15.51 17.69
C GLU A 196 -5.34 15.83 16.42
N SER A 197 -5.79 15.37 15.24
CA SER A 197 -5.00 15.41 14.01
C SER A 197 -5.40 16.53 13.07
N ASP A 198 -4.41 17.20 12.47
CA ASP A 198 -4.58 17.98 11.25
C ASP A 198 -4.40 17.12 9.98
N PHE A 199 -3.56 16.08 10.07
CA PHE A 199 -3.33 15.09 9.03
C PHE A 199 -3.53 13.69 9.62
N LEU A 200 -4.50 12.95 9.13
CA LEU A 200 -4.67 11.54 9.47
C LEU A 200 -3.96 10.68 8.41
N VAL A 201 -2.83 10.12 8.79
CA VAL A 201 -1.98 9.30 7.89
C VAL A 201 -2.29 7.83 8.11
N VAL A 202 -2.81 7.17 7.09
CA VAL A 202 -3.15 5.75 7.10
C VAL A 202 -1.95 4.95 6.65
N ALA A 203 -1.34 4.19 7.57
CA ALA A 203 -0.15 3.37 7.37
C ALA A 203 -0.28 1.96 7.99
N CYS A 204 -1.51 1.55 8.35
CA CYS A 204 -1.79 0.21 8.87
C CYS A 204 -1.93 -0.81 7.72
N PRO A 205 -1.73 -2.12 7.99
CA PRO A 205 -1.99 -3.17 7.00
C PRO A 205 -3.45 -3.18 6.54
N GLY A 206 -3.68 -3.61 5.29
CA GLY A 206 -5.02 -3.95 4.79
C GLY A 206 -5.53 -5.28 5.35
N GLY A 207 -6.74 -5.63 4.98
CA GLY A 207 -7.40 -6.89 5.34
C GLY A 207 -8.70 -6.69 6.13
N ALA A 208 -9.38 -7.79 6.46
CA ALA A 208 -10.72 -7.76 7.06
C ALA A 208 -10.79 -6.95 8.37
N GLY A 209 -9.73 -7.00 9.19
CA GLY A 209 -9.68 -6.28 10.48
C GLY A 209 -9.46 -4.78 10.36
N THR A 210 -9.18 -4.27 9.16
CA THR A 210 -8.93 -2.85 8.90
C THR A 210 -9.81 -2.27 7.80
N HIS A 211 -10.75 -3.08 7.28
CA HIS A 211 -11.69 -2.66 6.25
C HIS A 211 -12.57 -1.52 6.79
N HIS A 212 -12.58 -0.40 6.05
CA HIS A 212 -13.35 0.80 6.38
C HIS A 212 -13.15 1.34 7.80
N LEU A 213 -11.92 1.17 8.38
CA LEU A 213 -11.59 1.74 9.68
C LEU A 213 -11.73 3.27 9.70
N VAL A 214 -11.39 3.93 8.58
CA VAL A 214 -11.61 5.37 8.41
C VAL A 214 -12.95 5.57 7.73
N ASP A 215 -14.00 5.55 8.52
CA ASP A 215 -15.39 5.71 8.11
C ASP A 215 -15.90 7.16 8.30
N ALA A 216 -17.21 7.37 8.09
CA ALA A 216 -17.84 8.68 8.25
C ALA A 216 -17.76 9.24 9.68
N GLU A 217 -17.64 8.40 10.73
CA GLU A 217 -17.46 8.87 12.09
C GLU A 217 -16.06 9.43 12.30
N ILE A 218 -15.04 8.71 11.84
CA ILE A 218 -13.64 9.13 11.93
C ILE A 218 -13.39 10.38 11.09
N LEU A 219 -13.98 10.48 9.89
CA LEU A 219 -13.87 11.69 9.05
C LEU A 219 -14.52 12.90 9.73
N ARG A 220 -15.65 12.72 10.43
CA ARG A 220 -16.26 13.79 11.23
C ARG A 220 -15.39 14.20 12.41
N ALA A 221 -14.76 13.24 13.09
CA ALA A 221 -13.85 13.49 14.19
C ALA A 221 -12.61 14.28 13.75
N LEU A 222 -12.07 13.97 12.56
CA LEU A 222 -10.95 14.70 11.95
C LEU A 222 -11.31 16.17 11.66
N GLY A 223 -12.56 16.44 11.30
CA GLY A 223 -13.13 17.77 11.19
C GLY A 223 -12.70 18.61 9.98
N PRO A 224 -13.26 19.84 9.85
CA PRO A 224 -13.22 20.63 8.61
C PRO A 224 -11.84 21.20 8.26
N HIS A 225 -10.88 21.05 9.16
CA HIS A 225 -9.49 21.47 8.92
C HIS A 225 -8.57 20.26 8.67
N GLY A 226 -9.10 19.05 8.79
CA GLY A 226 -8.36 17.81 8.67
C GLY A 226 -8.11 17.38 7.21
N THR A 227 -7.06 16.62 7.03
CA THR A 227 -6.65 16.03 5.74
C THR A 227 -6.38 14.56 5.93
N VAL A 228 -6.96 13.71 5.10
CA VAL A 228 -6.66 12.27 5.05
C VAL A 228 -5.49 12.02 4.09
N ILE A 229 -4.49 11.24 4.53
CA ILE A 229 -3.38 10.76 3.70
C ILE A 229 -3.41 9.24 3.72
N ASN A 230 -3.62 8.60 2.57
CA ASN A 230 -3.64 7.14 2.51
C ASN A 230 -2.53 6.60 1.60
N ILE A 231 -1.57 5.89 2.21
CA ILE A 231 -0.46 5.19 1.53
C ILE A 231 -0.48 3.68 1.84
N ALA A 232 -1.55 3.19 2.47
CA ALA A 232 -1.67 1.82 2.94
C ALA A 232 -2.44 0.93 1.93
N ARG A 233 -3.77 0.91 2.06
CA ARG A 233 -4.73 0.27 1.15
C ARG A 233 -5.98 1.14 1.01
N GLY A 234 -6.57 1.17 -0.17
CA GLY A 234 -7.83 1.89 -0.41
C GLY A 234 -8.94 1.41 0.52
N SER A 235 -9.05 0.09 0.71
CA SER A 235 -10.07 -0.54 1.55
C SER A 235 -10.02 -0.17 3.05
N VAL A 236 -8.99 0.50 3.53
CA VAL A 236 -8.93 0.99 4.92
C VAL A 236 -9.78 2.25 5.12
N VAL A 237 -9.97 3.02 4.07
CA VAL A 237 -10.83 4.20 4.06
C VAL A 237 -12.13 3.85 3.33
N ASP A 238 -13.27 4.14 3.93
CA ASP A 238 -14.55 4.10 3.23
C ASP A 238 -14.56 5.22 2.18
N GLU A 239 -14.35 4.84 0.92
CA GLU A 239 -14.17 5.78 -0.18
C GLU A 239 -15.45 6.59 -0.47
N GLN A 240 -16.63 5.99 -0.27
CA GLN A 240 -17.91 6.70 -0.40
C GLN A 240 -18.13 7.70 0.74
N ALA A 241 -17.74 7.35 1.96
CA ALA A 241 -17.77 8.27 3.09
C ALA A 241 -16.78 9.43 2.88
N LEU A 242 -15.58 9.14 2.34
CA LEU A 242 -14.58 10.15 2.01
C LEU A 242 -15.12 11.16 0.97
N VAL A 243 -15.72 10.68 -0.12
CA VAL A 243 -16.37 11.54 -1.14
C VAL A 243 -17.44 12.43 -0.49
N THR A 244 -18.28 11.83 0.35
CA THR A 244 -19.34 12.58 1.06
C THR A 244 -18.77 13.64 1.98
N ALA A 245 -17.71 13.32 2.74
CA ALA A 245 -17.04 14.22 3.67
C ALA A 245 -16.35 15.39 2.95
N LEU A 246 -15.75 15.15 1.80
CA LEU A 246 -15.19 16.21 0.95
C LEU A 246 -16.29 17.13 0.40
N ASN A 247 -17.36 16.56 -0.16
CA ASN A 247 -18.46 17.34 -0.75
C ASN A 247 -19.19 18.23 0.27
N SER A 248 -19.36 17.73 1.49
CA SER A 248 -20.00 18.48 2.59
C SER A 248 -19.05 19.44 3.32
N GLY A 249 -17.74 19.41 3.03
CA GLY A 249 -16.74 20.17 3.77
C GLY A 249 -16.49 19.66 5.20
N THR A 250 -16.88 18.44 5.49
CA THR A 250 -16.60 17.76 6.78
C THR A 250 -15.10 17.59 7.00
N ILE A 251 -14.34 17.37 5.94
CA ILE A 251 -12.87 17.44 5.92
C ILE A 251 -12.40 18.42 4.85
N ARG A 252 -11.13 18.86 4.95
CA ARG A 252 -10.56 19.85 4.03
C ARG A 252 -10.11 19.25 2.70
N SER A 253 -9.39 18.14 2.73
CA SER A 253 -8.71 17.59 1.57
C SER A 253 -8.29 16.12 1.80
N ALA A 254 -7.81 15.48 0.75
CA ALA A 254 -7.21 14.16 0.84
C ALA A 254 -5.99 14.03 -0.07
N GLY A 255 -5.02 13.19 0.32
CA GLY A 255 -3.89 12.75 -0.50
C GLY A 255 -3.87 11.22 -0.53
N LEU A 256 -4.08 10.64 -1.70
CA LEU A 256 -4.31 9.22 -1.88
C LEU A 256 -3.29 8.63 -2.86
N ASP A 257 -2.55 7.61 -2.44
CA ASP A 257 -1.72 6.79 -3.32
C ASP A 257 -2.41 5.46 -3.66
N VAL A 258 -3.48 5.11 -2.94
CA VAL A 258 -4.20 3.86 -3.06
C VAL A 258 -5.72 4.08 -3.08
N PHE A 259 -6.45 3.17 -3.76
CA PHE A 259 -7.90 3.27 -3.96
C PHE A 259 -8.57 1.92 -3.67
N GLU A 260 -9.86 1.93 -3.37
CA GLU A 260 -10.60 0.71 -3.00
C GLU A 260 -10.70 -0.28 -4.16
N HIS A 261 -10.85 0.23 -5.38
CA HIS A 261 -11.06 -0.58 -6.58
C HIS A 261 -10.02 -0.30 -7.68
N GLU A 262 -8.73 -0.28 -7.31
CA GLU A 262 -7.64 -0.03 -8.26
C GLU A 262 -7.74 -0.89 -9.53
N PRO A 263 -7.53 -0.29 -10.72
CA PRO A 263 -7.15 1.09 -10.99
C PRO A 263 -8.34 2.06 -11.18
N GLN A 264 -9.57 1.67 -10.87
CA GLN A 264 -10.75 2.51 -10.97
C GLN A 264 -10.78 3.50 -9.80
N ILE A 265 -11.04 4.78 -10.11
CA ILE A 265 -11.15 5.87 -9.14
C ILE A 265 -12.52 6.54 -9.33
N PRO A 266 -13.27 6.82 -8.25
CA PRO A 266 -14.53 7.56 -8.35
C PRO A 266 -14.37 8.90 -9.07
N ALA A 267 -15.35 9.22 -9.94
CA ALA A 267 -15.31 10.45 -10.73
C ALA A 267 -15.32 11.70 -9.84
N GLU A 268 -15.94 11.63 -8.68
CA GLU A 268 -16.00 12.68 -7.69
C GLU A 268 -14.59 13.02 -7.16
N LEU A 269 -13.75 12.04 -6.91
CA LEU A 269 -12.36 12.26 -6.49
C LEU A 269 -11.49 12.79 -7.63
N LEU A 270 -11.70 12.29 -8.87
CA LEU A 270 -10.96 12.75 -10.05
C LEU A 270 -11.19 14.23 -10.35
N ASN A 271 -12.38 14.75 -10.05
CA ASN A 271 -12.78 16.12 -10.34
C ASN A 271 -12.62 17.08 -9.14
N ASP A 272 -12.24 16.59 -7.96
CA ASP A 272 -12.06 17.44 -6.78
C ASP A 272 -10.62 17.97 -6.70
N GLU A 273 -10.45 19.27 -6.94
CA GLU A 273 -9.14 19.92 -6.85
C GLU A 273 -8.51 19.90 -5.44
N ARG A 274 -9.27 19.59 -4.39
CA ARG A 274 -8.76 19.44 -3.02
C ARG A 274 -8.08 18.11 -2.79
N VAL A 275 -8.22 17.16 -3.73
CA VAL A 275 -7.65 15.82 -3.64
C VAL A 275 -6.39 15.71 -4.48
N VAL A 276 -5.35 15.13 -3.91
CA VAL A 276 -4.13 14.73 -4.62
C VAL A 276 -4.19 13.21 -4.83
N LEU A 277 -4.08 12.78 -6.07
CA LEU A 277 -4.18 11.38 -6.47
C LEU A 277 -2.87 10.93 -7.08
N LEU A 278 -2.33 9.81 -6.58
CA LEU A 278 -1.15 9.14 -7.12
C LEU A 278 -1.52 7.69 -7.50
N PRO A 279 -0.92 7.10 -8.54
CA PRO A 279 -1.34 5.80 -9.06
C PRO A 279 -0.57 4.63 -8.42
N HIS A 280 -0.64 4.51 -7.08
CA HIS A 280 0.00 3.47 -6.27
C HIS A 280 1.52 3.39 -6.52
N ILE A 281 2.19 4.51 -6.31
CA ILE A 281 3.62 4.69 -6.57
C ILE A 281 4.49 4.70 -5.31
N GLY A 282 3.94 4.38 -4.15
CA GLY A 282 4.67 4.44 -2.87
C GLY A 282 6.04 3.76 -2.90
N SER A 283 6.21 2.65 -3.62
CA SER A 283 7.48 1.95 -3.80
C SER A 283 8.01 2.00 -5.25
N ALA A 284 7.56 2.92 -6.08
CA ALA A 284 7.84 2.92 -7.52
C ALA A 284 9.10 3.71 -7.89
N THR A 285 10.20 3.46 -7.21
CA THR A 285 11.54 3.82 -7.68
C THR A 285 12.22 2.62 -8.32
N GLN A 286 13.20 2.85 -9.18
CA GLN A 286 13.92 1.77 -9.85
C GLN A 286 14.67 0.92 -8.81
N GLU A 287 15.41 1.57 -7.93
CA GLU A 287 16.23 0.95 -6.91
C GLU A 287 15.39 0.08 -5.96
N THR A 288 14.30 0.60 -5.47
CA THR A 288 13.41 -0.13 -4.55
C THR A 288 12.73 -1.30 -5.27
N ARG A 289 12.26 -1.12 -6.50
CA ARG A 289 11.64 -2.21 -7.27
C ARG A 289 12.62 -3.31 -7.62
N GLU A 290 13.89 -3.00 -7.90
CA GLU A 290 14.95 -3.98 -8.12
C GLU A 290 15.27 -4.73 -6.81
N ALA A 291 15.38 -4.04 -5.69
CA ALA A 291 15.59 -4.68 -4.37
C ALA A 291 14.42 -5.60 -3.97
N MET A 292 13.18 -5.15 -4.19
CA MET A 292 11.99 -5.99 -3.99
C MET A 292 12.04 -7.25 -4.88
N ALA A 293 12.43 -7.11 -6.14
CA ALA A 293 12.54 -8.24 -7.06
C ALA A 293 13.61 -9.23 -6.60
N ALA A 294 14.76 -8.74 -6.15
CA ALA A 294 15.84 -9.58 -5.62
C ALA A 294 15.37 -10.40 -4.40
N LEU A 295 14.61 -9.78 -3.47
CA LEU A 295 14.03 -10.49 -2.33
C LEU A 295 12.99 -11.53 -2.76
N CYS A 296 12.08 -11.17 -3.66
CA CYS A 296 11.03 -12.05 -4.14
C CYS A 296 11.61 -13.29 -4.84
N VAL A 297 12.53 -13.10 -5.78
CA VAL A 297 13.25 -14.19 -6.48
C VAL A 297 14.14 -14.95 -5.51
N GLY A 298 14.81 -14.25 -4.60
CA GLY A 298 15.66 -14.86 -3.58
C GLY A 298 14.90 -15.83 -2.69
N ASN A 299 13.67 -15.49 -2.27
CA ASN A 299 12.82 -16.41 -1.50
C ASN A 299 12.40 -17.65 -2.30
N VAL A 300 12.03 -17.47 -3.57
CA VAL A 300 11.69 -18.61 -4.46
C VAL A 300 12.89 -19.56 -4.62
N ASN A 301 14.07 -19.00 -4.89
CA ASN A 301 15.30 -19.78 -5.06
C ASN A 301 15.73 -20.45 -3.75
N ALA A 302 15.64 -19.76 -2.61
CA ALA A 302 15.94 -20.33 -1.30
C ALA A 302 15.06 -21.54 -1.00
N HIS A 303 13.74 -21.41 -1.21
CA HIS A 303 12.79 -22.49 -1.00
C HIS A 303 13.16 -23.73 -1.83
N PHE A 304 13.32 -23.58 -3.14
CA PHE A 304 13.56 -24.72 -4.03
C PHE A 304 14.98 -25.31 -3.93
N SER A 305 15.93 -24.59 -3.34
CA SER A 305 17.25 -25.12 -3.00
C SER A 305 17.36 -25.72 -1.58
N GLY A 306 16.30 -25.62 -0.77
CA GLY A 306 16.31 -26.07 0.63
C GLY A 306 17.06 -25.15 1.59
N ALA A 307 17.34 -23.90 1.17
CA ALA A 307 17.93 -22.89 2.02
C ALA A 307 16.86 -22.17 2.89
N PRO A 308 17.25 -21.52 4.00
CA PRO A 308 16.33 -20.70 4.77
C PRO A 308 15.71 -19.58 3.94
N LEU A 309 14.40 -19.34 4.13
CA LEU A 309 13.71 -18.22 3.50
C LEU A 309 14.25 -16.88 4.01
N LEU A 310 14.32 -15.89 3.14
CA LEU A 310 14.86 -14.57 3.45
C LEU A 310 13.89 -13.72 4.29
N THR A 311 12.60 -13.77 3.92
CA THR A 311 11.56 -12.90 4.50
C THR A 311 10.22 -13.65 4.67
N PRO A 312 10.17 -14.70 5.51
CA PRO A 312 8.93 -15.42 5.80
C PRO A 312 7.95 -14.55 6.60
N VAL A 313 6.65 -14.77 6.38
CA VAL A 313 5.52 -14.12 7.07
C VAL A 313 5.06 -14.97 8.25
#